data_3e0603c816def8a83de6c902786be93f
#
_entry.id   3e0603c816def8a83de6c902786be93f
#
_cell.length_a   1.000
_cell.length_b   1.000
_cell.length_c   1.000
_cell.angle_alpha   90.00
_cell.angle_beta   90.00
_cell.angle_gamma   90.00
#
_symmetry.space_group_name_H-M   'P 1'
#
loop_
_entity.id
_entity.type
_entity.pdbx_description
1 polymer ?
#
loop_
_entity_poly.entity_id
_entity_poly.type
_entity_poly.pdbx_seq_one_letter_code
_entity_poly.pdbx_strand_id
1 'polypeptide(L)' 'MAKRDGIEVEGTVTEALPNAMFRVLLADGEHSVLAHLSGKVRMNFVRIVPGDKVRVELTPYDLNKGRITWRNRT' A
#
# COMPACT_ATOMS: atom_id res chain seq x y z
N MET A 1 -3.33 10.91 -21.94
CA MET A 1 -3.01 10.02 -21.32
C MET A 1 -3.12 10.17 -19.93
N ALA A 2 -3.48 9.26 -19.31
CA ALA A 2 -3.68 9.34 -17.93
C ALA A 2 -2.42 9.63 -17.26
N LYS A 3 -2.43 10.48 -16.35
CA LYS A 3 -1.35 10.75 -15.69
C LYS A 3 -1.44 10.23 -14.39
N ARG A 4 -0.60 9.41 -13.97
CA ARG A 4 -0.59 8.93 -12.67
C ARG A 4 0.28 9.82 -11.95
N ASP A 5 -0.23 10.50 -10.98
CA ASP A 5 0.57 11.35 -10.17
C ASP A 5 1.30 10.56 -9.10
N GLY A 6 1.06 9.30 -9.01
CA GLY A 6 1.65 8.49 -7.96
C GLY A 6 2.84 7.69 -8.43
N ILE A 7 3.66 7.26 -7.48
CA ILE A 7 4.79 6.39 -7.75
C ILE A 7 4.41 5.05 -7.16
N GLU A 8 4.45 4.00 -7.96
CA GLU A 8 4.05 2.69 -7.50
C GLU A 8 5.27 1.92 -7.04
N VAL A 9 5.27 1.44 -5.82
CA VAL A 9 6.39 0.69 -5.26
C VAL A 9 5.86 -0.53 -4.55
N GLU A 10 6.73 -1.48 -4.31
CA GLU A 10 6.35 -2.68 -3.61
C GLU A 10 6.79 -2.60 -2.17
N GLY A 11 6.07 -3.26 -1.30
CA GLY A 11 6.42 -3.30 0.12
C GLY A 11 5.76 -4.47 0.80
N THR A 12 6.03 -4.61 2.08
CA THR A 12 5.48 -5.67 2.90
C THR A 12 4.72 -5.05 4.05
N VAL A 13 3.51 -5.53 4.27
CA VAL A 13 2.69 -5.04 5.37
C VAL A 13 3.33 -5.50 6.67
N THR A 14 3.61 -4.57 7.56
CA THR A 14 4.20 -4.91 8.84
C THR A 14 3.21 -4.82 9.98
N GLU A 15 2.14 -4.04 9.79
CA GLU A 15 1.19 -3.87 10.87
C GLU A 15 -0.16 -3.47 10.31
N ALA A 16 -1.22 -4.04 10.86
CA ALA A 16 -2.57 -3.66 10.48
C ALA A 16 -3.07 -2.67 11.53
N LEU A 17 -3.56 -1.54 11.08
CA LEU A 17 -4.00 -0.47 11.94
C LEU A 17 -5.52 -0.29 11.81
N PRO A 18 -6.12 0.45 12.70
CA PRO A 18 -7.55 0.69 12.62
C PRO A 18 -7.92 1.46 11.36
N ASN A 19 -9.18 1.42 11.00
CA ASN A 19 -9.72 2.17 9.87
C ASN A 19 -9.16 1.75 8.53
N ALA A 20 -8.88 0.47 8.40
CA ALA A 20 -8.37 -0.11 7.15
C ALA A 20 -7.06 0.54 6.72
N MET A 21 -6.24 0.92 7.69
CA MET A 21 -4.92 1.45 7.41
C MET A 21 -3.88 0.38 7.68
N PHE A 22 -2.77 0.49 7.01
CA PHE A 22 -1.70 -0.49 7.15
C PHE A 22 -0.36 0.21 7.13
N ARG A 23 0.56 -0.34 7.89
CA ARG A 23 1.93 0.16 7.84
C ARG A 23 2.69 -0.76 6.92
N VAL A 24 3.30 -0.20 5.90
CA VAL A 24 3.98 -0.97 4.87
C VAL A 24 5.45 -0.58 4.85
N LEU A 25 6.32 -1.57 4.96
CA LEU A 25 7.76 -1.33 4.85
C LEU A 25 8.11 -1.49 3.38
N LEU A 26 8.67 -0.46 2.79
CA LEU A 26 8.97 -0.49 1.37
C LEU A 26 10.11 -1.44 1.06
N ALA A 27 10.25 -1.77 -0.20
CA ALA A 27 11.23 -2.77 -0.63
C ALA A 27 12.67 -2.38 -0.30
N ASP A 28 12.94 -1.10 -0.08
CA ASP A 28 14.29 -0.69 0.27
C ASP A 28 14.66 -1.09 1.70
N GLY A 29 13.67 -1.54 2.47
CA GLY A 29 13.95 -1.99 3.83
C GLY A 29 14.17 -0.89 4.83
N GLU A 30 14.02 0.35 4.42
CA GLU A 30 14.26 1.47 5.31
C GLU A 30 13.08 2.39 5.52
N HIS A 31 12.24 2.53 4.53
CA HIS A 31 11.13 3.45 4.63
C HIS A 31 9.83 2.73 4.86
N SER A 32 8.99 3.27 5.73
CA SER A 32 7.67 2.71 5.91
C SER A 32 6.66 3.82 5.66
N VAL A 33 5.51 3.45 5.16
CA VAL A 33 4.46 4.41 4.86
C VAL A 33 3.16 3.91 5.45
N LEU A 34 2.24 4.84 5.66
CA LEU A 34 0.89 4.48 6.07
C LEU A 34 0.08 4.37 4.80
N ALA A 35 -0.56 3.25 4.62
CA ALA A 35 -1.31 3.00 3.41
C ALA A 35 -2.74 2.62 3.74
N HIS A 36 -3.66 2.97 2.86
CA HIS A 36 -5.03 2.57 3.00
C HIS A 36 -5.41 1.76 1.76
N LEU A 37 -6.52 1.05 1.83
CA LEU A 37 -6.93 0.24 0.70
C LEU A 37 -7.55 1.10 -0.37
N SER A 38 -7.24 0.81 -1.63
CA SER A 38 -7.91 1.48 -2.72
C SER A 38 -9.33 0.94 -2.80
N GLY A 39 -10.20 1.67 -3.44
CA GLY A 39 -11.57 1.23 -3.60
C GLY A 39 -11.65 -0.10 -4.34
N LYS A 40 -10.77 -0.29 -5.31
CA LYS A 40 -10.77 -1.52 -6.07
C LYS A 40 -10.45 -2.71 -5.20
N VAL A 41 -9.47 -2.59 -4.33
CA VAL A 41 -9.08 -3.69 -3.46
C VAL A 41 -10.18 -3.95 -2.44
N ARG A 42 -10.81 -2.89 -1.93
CA ARG A 42 -11.89 -3.08 -0.98
C ARG A 42 -13.08 -3.79 -1.61
N MET A 43 -13.38 -3.47 -2.83
CA MET A 43 -14.52 -4.08 -3.50
C MET A 43 -14.32 -5.56 -3.73
N ASN A 44 -13.08 -6.00 -3.80
CA ASN A 44 -12.82 -7.40 -3.99
C ASN A 44 -12.67 -8.14 -2.67
N PHE A 45 -12.94 -7.46 -1.57
CA PHE A 45 -12.88 -8.07 -0.25
C PHE A 45 -11.54 -8.74 0.03
N VAL A 46 -10.48 -8.13 -0.43
CA VAL A 46 -9.17 -8.67 -0.23
C VAL A 46 -8.76 -8.45 1.22
N ARG A 47 -8.32 -9.53 1.87
CA ARG A 47 -7.90 -9.43 3.24
C ARG A 47 -6.40 -9.25 3.27
N ILE A 48 -5.92 -8.23 3.93
CA ILE A 48 -4.50 -7.95 4.01
C ILE A 48 -4.05 -8.11 5.46
N VAL A 49 -3.03 -8.89 5.66
CA VAL A 49 -2.52 -9.16 7.00
C VAL A 49 -1.02 -8.89 7.02
N PRO A 50 -0.43 -8.72 8.20
CA PRO A 50 1.01 -8.50 8.26
C PRO A 50 1.76 -9.64 7.59
N GLY A 51 2.77 -9.29 6.85
CA GLY A 51 3.53 -10.25 6.08
C GLY A 51 3.17 -10.30 4.61
N ASP A 52 2.01 -9.75 4.25
CA ASP A 52 1.60 -9.78 2.85
C ASP A 52 2.41 -8.78 2.05
N LYS A 53 2.71 -9.14 0.82
CA LYS A 53 3.39 -8.22 -0.07
C LYS A 53 2.36 -7.49 -0.87
N VAL A 54 2.51 -6.19 -0.96
CA VAL A 54 1.52 -5.35 -1.61
C VAL A 54 2.22 -4.34 -2.50
N ARG A 55 1.45 -3.75 -3.40
CA ARG A 55 1.94 -2.67 -4.22
C ARG A 55 1.24 -1.42 -3.74
N VAL A 56 2.02 -0.39 -3.48
CA VAL A 56 1.51 0.83 -2.90
C VAL A 56 1.78 1.99 -3.84
N GLU A 57 0.79 2.84 -4.03
CA GLU A 57 0.96 4.03 -4.83
C GLU A 57 1.18 5.20 -3.89
N LEU A 58 2.32 5.85 -4.01
CA LEU A 58 2.65 7.00 -3.19
C LEU A 58 2.38 8.25 -3.99
N THR A 59 2.03 9.34 -3.32
CA THR A 59 1.82 10.57 -4.03
C THR A 59 3.10 11.40 -3.96
N PRO A 60 3.38 12.20 -4.96
CA PRO A 60 4.55 13.06 -4.90
C PRO A 60 4.42 14.15 -3.84
N TYR A 61 3.20 14.36 -3.36
CA TYR A 61 3.00 15.39 -2.36
C TYR A 61 3.27 14.89 -0.95
N ASP A 62 3.16 13.59 -0.71
CA ASP A 62 3.39 13.07 0.62
C ASP A 62 3.85 11.64 0.48
N LEU A 63 5.14 11.44 0.49
CA LEU A 63 5.70 10.11 0.31
C LEU A 63 5.60 9.23 1.55
N ASN A 64 5.03 9.76 2.63
CA ASN A 64 4.82 8.96 3.83
C ASN A 64 3.45 8.31 3.84
N LYS A 65 2.62 8.60 2.86
CA LYS A 65 1.30 8.01 2.77
C LYS A 65 1.08 7.42 1.41
N GLY A 66 0.32 6.37 1.35
CA GLY A 66 0.08 5.73 0.08
C GLY A 66 -1.22 4.98 0.07
N ARG A 67 -1.50 4.34 -1.05
CA ARG A 67 -2.72 3.59 -1.24
C ARG A 67 -2.33 2.23 -1.76
N ILE A 68 -2.84 1.18 -1.13
CA ILE A 68 -2.57 -0.17 -1.59
C ILE A 68 -3.43 -0.42 -2.81
N THR A 69 -2.79 -0.66 -3.94
CA THR A 69 -3.51 -0.85 -5.19
C THR A 69 -3.53 -2.31 -5.59
N TRP A 70 -2.70 -3.14 -4.97
CA TRP A 70 -2.65 -4.53 -5.35
C TRP A 70 -1.99 -5.35 -4.27
N ARG A 71 -2.48 -6.57 -4.07
CA ARG A 71 -1.91 -7.46 -3.09
C ARG A 71 -1.31 -8.63 -3.83
N ASN A 72 -0.04 -8.87 -3.61
CA ASN A 72 0.64 -9.95 -4.25
C ASN A 72 0.56 -11.17 -3.34
N ARG A 73 -0.19 -12.22 -3.77
CA ARG A 73 -0.30 -13.35 -2.98
C ARG A 73 0.48 -14.40 -3.60
N THR A 74 1.44 -14.93 -3.02
CA THR A 74 2.22 -16.01 -3.61
C THR A 74 1.96 -17.33 -2.93
#